data_233341a145b8f995d528635515bbb25f
#
_entry.id   233341a145b8f995d528635515bbb25f
#
_cell.length_a   1.000
_cell.length_b   1.000
_cell.length_c   1.000
_cell.angle_alpha   90.00
_cell.angle_beta   90.00
_cell.angle_gamma   90.00
#
_symmetry.space_group_name_H-M   'P 1'
#
loop_
_entity.id
_entity.type
_entity.pdbx_description
1 polymer ?
#
loop_
_entity_poly.entity_id
_entity_poly.type
_entity_poly.pdbx_seq_one_letter_code
_entity_poly.pdbx_strand_id
1 'polypeptide(L)'
;MGITRKPTKVNGSMPVFWRGECKVLPGDIELNSSIPDGTTLLKGTPVHIDFTSSNSHYLCATALIVSGGTTAAPRVAKGHTFAPGMMVYIGEATGIISAIDTSNAEYDVFAMKAAVTGAVAGAIMTASTSVPNAVIAETKTIDSTRGFKGVAVSYDAVVLSGSIPRLPEAWVTEGGLCLKNNHSIKFIKQ
;
A
#
# COMPACT_ATOMS: atom_id res chain seq x y z
N MET A 1 17.74 -46.14 3.17
CA MET A 1 17.61 -45.10 2.12
C MET A 1 17.34 -43.78 2.80
N GLY A 2 18.30 -42.85 2.81
CA GLY A 2 18.14 -41.52 3.36
C GLY A 2 17.51 -40.58 2.33
N ILE A 3 16.41 -39.94 2.68
CA ILE A 3 15.80 -38.90 1.85
C ILE A 3 16.64 -37.63 1.99
N THR A 4 17.46 -37.33 1.01
CA THR A 4 18.22 -36.09 0.95
C THR A 4 17.32 -35.00 0.43
N ARG A 5 16.75 -34.17 1.33
CA ARG A 5 16.05 -32.94 0.94
C ARG A 5 17.10 -31.93 0.49
N LYS A 6 17.13 -31.61 -0.79
CA LYS A 6 17.86 -30.44 -1.29
C LYS A 6 17.08 -29.18 -0.83
N PRO A 7 17.69 -28.24 -0.07
CA PRO A 7 17.05 -26.99 0.22
C PRO A 7 16.88 -26.21 -1.08
N THR A 8 15.64 -26.06 -1.54
CA THR A 8 15.31 -25.15 -2.64
C THR A 8 15.38 -23.73 -2.07
N LYS A 9 16.37 -22.95 -2.50
CA LYS A 9 16.35 -21.50 -2.23
C LYS A 9 15.16 -20.92 -2.99
N VAL A 10 14.07 -20.65 -2.28
CA VAL A 10 12.97 -19.87 -2.83
C VAL A 10 13.43 -18.42 -2.85
N ASN A 11 13.89 -17.94 -4.01
CA ASN A 11 14.09 -16.52 -4.29
C ASN A 11 12.71 -15.90 -4.48
N GLY A 12 11.93 -15.79 -3.41
CA GLY A 12 10.61 -15.16 -3.41
C GLY A 12 10.61 -14.00 -2.44
N SER A 13 9.96 -12.92 -2.82
CA SER A 13 9.57 -11.89 -1.87
C SER A 13 8.81 -12.53 -0.71
N MET A 14 8.96 -11.99 0.52
CA MET A 14 8.21 -12.45 1.68
C MET A 14 6.71 -12.53 1.34
N PRO A 15 6.01 -13.60 1.72
CA PRO A 15 4.57 -13.67 1.52
C PRO A 15 3.89 -12.50 2.24
N VAL A 16 2.86 -11.92 1.64
CA VAL A 16 2.08 -10.84 2.25
C VAL A 16 1.04 -11.39 3.20
N PHE A 17 0.37 -12.48 2.79
CA PHE A 17 -0.64 -13.13 3.63
C PHE A 17 -0.09 -14.39 4.30
N TRP A 18 -0.48 -14.58 5.55
CA TRP A 18 -0.19 -15.80 6.28
C TRP A 18 -0.76 -17.01 5.53
N ARG A 19 0.07 -18.01 5.27
CA ARG A 19 -0.25 -19.21 4.47
C ARG A 19 -0.75 -18.92 3.04
N GLY A 20 -0.63 -17.66 2.57
CA GLY A 20 -1.09 -17.27 1.22
C GLY A 20 -2.60 -17.18 1.06
N GLU A 21 -3.38 -17.34 2.13
CA GLU A 21 -4.85 -17.36 2.09
C GLU A 21 -5.44 -16.01 2.45
N CYS A 22 -6.50 -15.63 1.74
CA CYS A 22 -7.36 -14.48 2.06
C CYS A 22 -8.75 -14.73 1.46
N LYS A 23 -9.81 -14.11 2.05
CA LYS A 23 -11.16 -14.14 1.47
C LYS A 23 -11.39 -12.91 0.64
N VAL A 24 -11.73 -13.12 -0.62
CA VAL A 24 -11.89 -12.06 -1.63
C VAL A 24 -13.36 -11.75 -1.83
N LEU A 25 -13.68 -10.45 -2.05
CA LEU A 25 -15.00 -10.03 -2.48
C LEU A 25 -15.29 -10.55 -3.91
N PRO A 26 -16.53 -10.94 -4.21
CA PRO A 26 -16.89 -11.37 -5.55
C PRO A 26 -16.76 -10.20 -6.54
N GLY A 27 -16.03 -10.43 -7.64
CA GLY A 27 -15.75 -9.43 -8.66
C GLY A 27 -14.61 -8.49 -8.27
N ASP A 28 -14.06 -7.81 -9.27
CA ASP A 28 -13.06 -6.78 -9.07
C ASP A 28 -13.75 -5.44 -8.76
N ILE A 29 -13.09 -4.61 -7.95
CA ILE A 29 -13.59 -3.31 -7.51
C ILE A 29 -12.76 -2.21 -8.17
N GLU A 30 -13.42 -1.28 -8.84
CA GLU A 30 -12.77 -0.09 -9.38
C GLU A 30 -12.55 0.94 -8.27
N LEU A 31 -11.27 1.37 -8.14
CA LEU A 31 -10.90 2.38 -7.15
C LEU A 31 -11.11 3.78 -7.74
N ASN A 32 -11.83 4.63 -7.02
CA ASN A 32 -12.07 6.04 -7.38
C ASN A 32 -10.87 6.96 -7.07
N SER A 33 -9.69 6.38 -7.00
CA SER A 33 -8.44 7.13 -6.85
C SER A 33 -7.87 7.45 -8.23
N SER A 34 -7.31 8.64 -8.38
CA SER A 34 -6.56 8.99 -9.59
C SER A 34 -5.24 8.21 -9.63
N ILE A 35 -5.32 6.98 -10.13
CA ILE A 35 -4.18 6.07 -10.23
C ILE A 35 -3.69 6.09 -11.68
N PRO A 36 -2.45 6.55 -11.95
CA PRO A 36 -1.88 6.58 -13.29
C PRO A 36 -1.74 5.17 -13.88
N ASP A 37 -1.89 5.07 -15.21
CA ASP A 37 -1.59 3.83 -15.93
C ASP A 37 -0.14 3.39 -15.72
N GLY A 38 0.09 2.09 -15.70
CA GLY A 38 1.38 1.50 -15.40
C GLY A 38 1.69 1.41 -13.90
N THR A 39 0.84 1.98 -13.01
CA THR A 39 1.01 1.84 -11.56
C THR A 39 0.78 0.39 -11.16
N THR A 40 1.74 -0.19 -10.44
CA THR A 40 1.59 -1.52 -9.85
C THR A 40 1.06 -1.42 -8.43
N LEU A 41 -0.17 -1.88 -8.23
CA LEU A 41 -0.79 -2.02 -6.93
C LEU A 41 -0.36 -3.33 -6.29
N LEU A 42 0.30 -3.23 -5.15
CA LEU A 42 0.88 -4.40 -4.47
C LEU A 42 -0.18 -5.10 -3.62
N LYS A 43 -0.13 -6.43 -3.61
CA LYS A 43 -0.88 -7.29 -2.69
C LYS A 43 -0.69 -6.82 -1.25
N GLY A 44 -1.78 -6.79 -0.47
CA GLY A 44 -1.77 -6.32 0.92
C GLY A 44 -1.87 -4.81 1.10
N THR A 45 -1.81 -4.02 0.02
CA THR A 45 -2.05 -2.57 0.10
C THR A 45 -3.46 -2.30 0.64
N PRO A 46 -3.61 -1.47 1.69
CA PRO A 46 -4.92 -1.15 2.23
C PRO A 46 -5.79 -0.38 1.25
N VAL A 47 -7.09 -0.63 1.31
CA VAL A 47 -8.13 0.06 0.54
C VAL A 47 -9.33 0.36 1.42
N HIS A 48 -10.04 1.42 1.11
CA HIS A 48 -11.36 1.72 1.67
C HIS A 48 -12.44 1.33 0.68
N ILE A 49 -13.37 0.49 1.09
CA ILE A 49 -14.52 0.05 0.30
C ILE A 49 -15.78 0.59 0.97
N ASP A 50 -16.56 1.35 0.23
CA ASP A 50 -17.91 1.74 0.63
C ASP A 50 -18.90 0.73 0.05
N PHE A 51 -19.54 -0.05 0.92
CA PHE A 51 -20.54 -1.04 0.51
C PHE A 51 -21.89 -0.44 0.16
N THR A 52 -22.06 0.87 0.35
CA THR A 52 -23.31 1.60 0.05
C THR A 52 -23.25 2.39 -1.25
N SER A 53 -22.04 2.60 -1.80
CA SER A 53 -21.79 3.39 -3.01
C SER A 53 -20.68 2.78 -3.85
N SER A 54 -20.95 2.58 -5.12
CA SER A 54 -19.94 2.08 -6.08
C SER A 54 -18.83 3.11 -6.43
N ASN A 55 -19.01 4.37 -6.03
CA ASN A 55 -18.12 5.47 -6.40
C ASN A 55 -17.23 5.98 -5.26
N SER A 56 -17.17 5.24 -4.13
CA SER A 56 -16.47 5.69 -2.92
C SER A 56 -15.42 4.66 -2.47
N HIS A 57 -14.74 4.03 -3.41
CA HIS A 57 -13.66 3.09 -3.13
C HIS A 57 -12.31 3.78 -3.33
N TYR A 58 -11.45 3.80 -2.31
CA TYR A 58 -10.21 4.57 -2.33
C TYR A 58 -8.98 3.69 -2.02
N LEU A 59 -7.91 3.92 -2.79
CA LEU A 59 -6.60 3.39 -2.46
C LEU A 59 -6.07 4.07 -1.19
N CYS A 60 -5.73 3.27 -0.18
CA CYS A 60 -5.13 3.72 1.07
C CYS A 60 -3.65 3.31 1.15
N ALA A 61 -2.92 3.43 0.04
CA ALA A 61 -1.48 3.14 0.03
C ALA A 61 -0.74 4.01 1.03
N THR A 62 0.32 3.47 1.62
CA THR A 62 1.17 4.17 2.58
C THR A 62 2.63 4.12 2.19
N ALA A 63 3.42 5.08 2.68
CA ALA A 63 4.87 5.05 2.60
C ALA A 63 5.49 5.78 3.80
N LEU A 64 6.54 5.21 4.37
CA LEU A 64 7.27 5.82 5.47
C LEU A 64 8.33 6.79 4.93
N ILE A 65 8.33 8.03 5.42
CA ILE A 65 9.38 9.00 5.10
C ILE A 65 10.60 8.70 5.98
N VAL A 66 11.75 8.54 5.33
CA VAL A 66 13.04 8.30 6.00
C VAL A 66 13.89 9.58 6.04
N SER A 67 14.97 9.57 6.83
CA SER A 67 15.84 10.72 7.03
C SER A 67 16.59 11.15 5.76
N GLY A 68 17.02 12.42 5.70
CA GLY A 68 17.91 12.96 4.68
C GLY A 68 17.22 13.50 3.42
N GLY A 69 15.86 13.50 3.36
CA GLY A 69 15.09 14.20 2.34
C GLY A 69 14.70 15.62 2.74
N THR A 70 14.01 16.32 1.84
CA THR A 70 13.41 17.65 2.07
C THR A 70 11.90 17.58 1.89
N THR A 71 11.15 18.64 2.25
CA THR A 71 9.70 18.72 2.02
C THR A 71 9.30 18.75 0.53
N ALA A 72 10.22 19.16 -0.36
CA ALA A 72 10.02 19.12 -1.81
C ALA A 72 10.54 17.83 -2.45
N ALA A 73 11.44 17.11 -1.77
CA ALA A 73 12.04 15.86 -2.22
C ALA A 73 12.23 14.89 -1.02
N PRO A 74 11.12 14.39 -0.42
CA PRO A 74 11.21 13.45 0.68
C PRO A 74 11.80 12.10 0.21
N ARG A 75 12.63 11.52 1.06
CA ARG A 75 13.09 10.14 0.91
C ARG A 75 12.05 9.21 1.52
N VAL A 76 11.72 8.16 0.82
CA VAL A 76 10.63 7.24 1.18
C VAL A 76 11.16 5.81 1.20
N ALA A 77 10.78 5.05 2.19
CA ALA A 77 11.15 3.63 2.29
C ALA A 77 10.61 2.83 1.09
N LYS A 78 11.38 1.85 0.62
CA LYS A 78 10.98 0.94 -0.48
C LYS A 78 9.71 0.14 -0.15
N GLY A 79 9.10 -0.45 -1.18
CA GLY A 79 7.94 -1.34 -1.06
C GLY A 79 6.60 -0.63 -1.09
N HIS A 80 6.57 0.66 -1.44
CA HIS A 80 5.34 1.41 -1.63
C HIS A 80 4.70 1.18 -3.01
N THR A 81 3.44 1.61 -3.15
CA THR A 81 2.63 1.50 -4.39
C THR A 81 2.49 2.85 -5.14
N PHE A 82 3.15 3.89 -4.66
CA PHE A 82 3.02 5.23 -5.27
C PHE A 82 3.67 5.31 -6.65
N ALA A 83 3.06 6.15 -7.51
CA ALA A 83 3.54 6.47 -8.85
C ALA A 83 3.51 7.99 -9.10
N PRO A 84 4.29 8.50 -10.07
CA PRO A 84 4.21 9.90 -10.51
C PRO A 84 2.78 10.25 -10.94
N GLY A 85 2.30 11.43 -10.54
CA GLY A 85 0.93 11.91 -10.77
C GLY A 85 -0.04 11.63 -9.62
N MET A 86 0.28 10.73 -8.70
CA MET A 86 -0.58 10.45 -7.55
C MET A 86 -0.57 11.60 -6.55
N MET A 87 -1.76 11.86 -5.98
CA MET A 87 -1.93 12.73 -4.83
C MET A 87 -1.53 12.00 -3.55
N VAL A 88 -0.92 12.71 -2.63
CA VAL A 88 -0.50 12.21 -1.32
C VAL A 88 -0.93 13.15 -0.20
N TYR A 89 -1.08 12.59 0.98
CA TYR A 89 -1.47 13.27 2.22
C TYR A 89 -0.45 13.00 3.32
N ILE A 90 -0.09 14.02 4.08
CA ILE A 90 0.74 13.92 5.29
C ILE A 90 0.03 14.74 6.37
N GLY A 91 -0.72 14.08 7.24
CA GLY A 91 -1.69 14.76 8.10
C GLY A 91 -2.75 15.48 7.24
N GLU A 92 -2.88 16.82 7.42
CA GLU A 92 -3.78 17.65 6.63
C GLU A 92 -3.13 18.23 5.35
N ALA A 93 -1.81 18.13 5.23
CA ALA A 93 -1.10 18.64 4.06
C ALA A 93 -1.25 17.69 2.88
N THR A 94 -1.38 18.27 1.68
CA THR A 94 -1.52 17.52 0.43
C THR A 94 -0.39 17.85 -0.54
N GLY A 95 -0.06 16.93 -1.43
CA GLY A 95 0.91 17.12 -2.48
C GLY A 95 0.66 16.20 -3.67
N ILE A 96 1.36 16.47 -4.77
CA ILE A 96 1.33 15.62 -5.95
C ILE A 96 2.77 15.21 -6.25
N ILE A 97 2.98 13.92 -6.47
CA ILE A 97 4.27 13.36 -6.89
C ILE A 97 4.49 13.74 -8.36
N SER A 98 5.58 14.42 -8.68
CA SER A 98 5.95 14.73 -10.08
C SER A 98 6.84 13.66 -10.69
N ALA A 99 7.75 13.09 -9.91
CA ALA A 99 8.65 12.02 -10.34
C ALA A 99 9.09 11.18 -9.13
N ILE A 100 9.55 9.96 -9.38
CA ILE A 100 10.14 9.07 -8.37
C ILE A 100 11.49 8.61 -8.89
N ASP A 101 12.55 8.89 -8.13
CA ASP A 101 13.89 8.34 -8.37
C ASP A 101 14.07 7.07 -7.52
N THR A 102 14.22 5.95 -8.19
CA THR A 102 14.38 4.61 -7.60
C THR A 102 15.82 4.09 -7.64
N SER A 103 16.79 4.93 -8.00
CA SER A 103 18.19 4.55 -8.20
C SER A 103 18.89 4.08 -6.93
N ASN A 104 18.47 4.56 -5.75
CA ASN A 104 19.01 4.12 -4.47
C ASN A 104 18.41 2.78 -4.04
N ALA A 105 19.22 1.89 -3.47
CA ALA A 105 18.78 0.55 -3.06
C ALA A 105 17.90 0.55 -1.78
N GLU A 106 18.05 1.55 -0.89
CA GLU A 106 17.43 1.58 0.43
C GLU A 106 16.16 2.44 0.47
N TYR A 107 16.08 3.48 -0.37
CA TYR A 107 14.94 4.40 -0.40
C TYR A 107 14.66 4.89 -1.84
N ASP A 108 13.49 5.45 -2.03
CA ASP A 108 13.12 6.22 -3.22
C ASP A 108 13.05 7.72 -2.88
N VAL A 109 13.30 8.57 -3.85
CA VAL A 109 13.14 10.03 -3.70
C VAL A 109 11.91 10.48 -4.47
N PHE A 110 10.94 11.05 -3.78
CA PHE A 110 9.74 11.61 -4.41
C PHE A 110 9.96 13.08 -4.72
N ALA A 111 10.09 13.43 -5.99
CA ALA A 111 10.02 14.83 -6.40
C ALA A 111 8.56 15.29 -6.30
N MET A 112 8.28 16.26 -5.44
CA MET A 112 6.93 16.81 -5.27
C MET A 112 6.72 18.01 -6.19
N LYS A 113 5.50 18.24 -6.72
CA LYS A 113 5.18 19.45 -7.51
C LYS A 113 5.33 20.74 -6.69
N ALA A 114 5.08 20.67 -5.40
CA ALA A 114 5.30 21.72 -4.40
C ALA A 114 5.75 21.10 -3.08
N ALA A 115 6.48 21.85 -2.25
CA ALA A 115 6.88 21.36 -0.93
C ALA A 115 5.66 21.00 -0.07
N VAL A 116 5.70 19.82 0.59
CA VAL A 116 4.59 19.32 1.41
C VAL A 116 4.95 19.48 2.89
N THR A 117 4.21 20.32 3.58
CA THR A 117 4.38 20.52 5.03
C THR A 117 4.21 19.18 5.76
N GLY A 118 5.08 18.94 6.75
CA GLY A 118 5.04 17.69 7.52
C GLY A 118 5.77 16.51 6.87
N ALA A 119 6.37 16.67 5.68
CA ALA A 119 7.21 15.63 5.05
C ALA A 119 8.58 15.52 5.77
N VAL A 120 8.54 15.04 7.02
CA VAL A 120 9.71 14.83 7.88
C VAL A 120 9.92 13.34 8.17
N ALA A 121 11.13 12.97 8.55
CA ALA A 121 11.46 11.59 8.88
C ALA A 121 10.54 11.03 9.99
N GLY A 122 10.03 9.82 9.77
CA GLY A 122 9.07 9.15 10.63
C GLY A 122 7.60 9.43 10.30
N ALA A 123 7.29 10.47 9.49
CA ALA A 123 5.94 10.70 9.01
C ALA A 123 5.51 9.61 8.02
N ILE A 124 4.21 9.31 8.00
CA ILE A 124 3.62 8.38 7.04
C ILE A 124 2.84 9.19 5.99
N MET A 125 3.23 8.99 4.74
CA MET A 125 2.52 9.50 3.58
C MET A 125 1.42 8.53 3.21
N THR A 126 0.22 9.01 2.87
CA THR A 126 -0.93 8.18 2.48
C THR A 126 -1.51 8.63 1.14
N ALA A 127 -2.14 7.72 0.40
CA ALA A 127 -2.82 8.03 -0.86
C ALA A 127 -4.26 8.54 -0.66
N SER A 128 -4.80 8.42 0.55
CA SER A 128 -6.16 8.87 0.92
C SER A 128 -6.20 9.22 2.39
N THR A 129 -7.17 10.03 2.77
CA THR A 129 -7.54 10.30 4.17
C THR A 129 -8.55 9.29 4.73
N SER A 130 -9.14 8.47 3.86
CA SER A 130 -10.10 7.43 4.27
C SER A 130 -9.44 6.35 5.09
N VAL A 131 -10.12 5.88 6.15
CA VAL A 131 -9.66 4.76 6.97
C VAL A 131 -9.96 3.45 6.23
N PRO A 132 -8.96 2.60 5.97
CA PRO A 132 -9.15 1.37 5.22
C PRO A 132 -10.00 0.35 5.99
N ASN A 133 -10.69 -0.51 5.25
CA ASN A 133 -11.46 -1.63 5.78
C ASN A 133 -11.21 -2.94 5.03
N ALA A 134 -10.34 -2.92 4.03
CA ALA A 134 -9.97 -4.09 3.22
C ALA A 134 -8.52 -3.95 2.72
N VAL A 135 -8.02 -4.96 2.02
CA VAL A 135 -6.67 -4.97 1.41
C VAL A 135 -6.73 -5.56 0.00
N ILE A 136 -5.81 -5.15 -0.86
CA ILE A 136 -5.65 -5.73 -2.21
C ILE A 136 -5.25 -7.20 -2.08
N ALA A 137 -6.01 -8.08 -2.75
CA ALA A 137 -5.83 -9.53 -2.66
C ALA A 137 -4.68 -10.05 -3.54
N GLU A 138 -4.39 -9.38 -4.66
CA GLU A 138 -3.35 -9.74 -5.61
C GLU A 138 -2.64 -8.52 -6.18
N THR A 139 -1.37 -8.68 -6.54
CA THR A 139 -0.62 -7.61 -7.22
C THR A 139 -1.15 -7.42 -8.64
N LYS A 140 -1.51 -6.18 -9.00
CA LYS A 140 -2.05 -5.83 -10.32
C LYS A 140 -1.45 -4.53 -10.84
N THR A 141 -1.06 -4.49 -12.11
CA THR A 141 -0.70 -3.24 -12.79
C THR A 141 -1.94 -2.65 -13.45
N ILE A 142 -2.19 -1.37 -13.20
CA ILE A 142 -3.31 -0.62 -13.77
C ILE A 142 -3.06 -0.38 -15.26
N ASP A 143 -4.06 -0.69 -16.08
CA ASP A 143 -4.02 -0.52 -17.54
C ASP A 143 -5.40 -0.07 -18.03
N SER A 144 -5.55 1.23 -18.28
CA SER A 144 -6.82 1.83 -18.72
C SER A 144 -7.19 1.43 -20.15
N THR A 145 -6.24 0.96 -20.95
CA THR A 145 -6.52 0.54 -22.36
C THR A 145 -7.42 -0.69 -22.40
N ARG A 146 -7.45 -1.47 -21.31
CA ARG A 146 -8.32 -2.64 -21.15
C ARG A 146 -9.74 -2.32 -20.68
N GLY A 147 -10.06 -1.03 -20.48
CA GLY A 147 -11.41 -0.56 -20.14
C GLY A 147 -11.87 -0.83 -18.71
N PHE A 148 -11.10 -1.56 -17.90
CA PHE A 148 -11.45 -1.89 -16.51
C PHE A 148 -10.24 -1.80 -15.60
N LYS A 149 -10.33 -0.93 -14.58
CA LYS A 149 -9.27 -0.67 -13.59
C LYS A 149 -9.51 -1.40 -12.26
N GLY A 150 -10.39 -2.38 -12.23
CA GLY A 150 -10.76 -3.08 -11.02
C GLY A 150 -9.63 -3.91 -10.43
N VAL A 151 -9.64 -4.07 -9.13
CA VAL A 151 -8.71 -4.89 -8.35
C VAL A 151 -9.47 -5.88 -7.49
N ALA A 152 -8.91 -7.08 -7.32
CA ALA A 152 -9.41 -8.05 -6.37
C ALA A 152 -9.11 -7.56 -4.94
N VAL A 153 -10.14 -7.54 -4.09
CA VAL A 153 -10.06 -7.01 -2.72
C VAL A 153 -10.41 -8.09 -1.70
N SER A 154 -9.58 -8.21 -0.68
CA SER A 154 -9.82 -9.10 0.46
C SER A 154 -10.40 -8.33 1.65
N TYR A 155 -11.43 -8.91 2.25
CA TYR A 155 -12.08 -8.41 3.47
C TYR A 155 -11.77 -9.25 4.73
N ASP A 156 -11.07 -10.38 4.58
CA ASP A 156 -10.64 -11.27 5.67
C ASP A 156 -9.27 -11.85 5.31
N ALA A 157 -8.24 -11.46 6.05
CA ALA A 157 -6.89 -11.89 5.82
C ALA A 157 -6.02 -11.73 7.08
N VAL A 158 -4.97 -12.55 7.17
CA VAL A 158 -3.87 -12.34 8.13
C VAL A 158 -2.67 -11.84 7.36
N VAL A 159 -2.34 -10.57 7.52
CA VAL A 159 -1.28 -9.86 6.80
C VAL A 159 0.02 -9.92 7.60
N LEU A 160 1.13 -10.22 6.93
CA LEU A 160 2.47 -10.15 7.51
C LEU A 160 2.92 -8.69 7.54
N SER A 161 2.98 -8.08 8.72
CA SER A 161 3.25 -6.65 8.88
C SER A 161 4.61 -6.20 8.33
N GLY A 162 5.60 -7.09 8.28
CA GLY A 162 6.91 -6.84 7.66
C GLY A 162 6.89 -6.81 6.13
N SER A 163 5.80 -7.25 5.49
CA SER A 163 5.67 -7.33 4.03
C SER A 163 4.89 -6.16 3.41
N ILE A 164 4.40 -5.25 4.21
CA ILE A 164 3.69 -4.05 3.77
C ILE A 164 4.31 -2.80 4.39
N PRO A 165 4.15 -1.61 3.77
CA PRO A 165 4.56 -0.36 4.39
C PRO A 165 3.85 -0.12 5.73
N ARG A 166 4.51 0.63 6.62
CA ARG A 166 3.95 0.99 7.92
C ARG A 166 2.62 1.74 7.76
N LEU A 167 1.61 1.35 8.55
CA LEU A 167 0.29 1.98 8.57
C LEU A 167 0.22 3.09 9.63
N PRO A 168 -0.58 4.15 9.40
CA PRO A 168 -0.91 5.14 10.42
C PRO A 168 -1.59 4.48 11.63
N GLU A 169 -1.28 4.96 12.84
CA GLU A 169 -1.90 4.47 14.08
C GLU A 169 -3.43 4.70 14.10
N ALA A 170 -3.89 5.73 13.40
CA ALA A 170 -5.32 6.02 13.26
C ALA A 170 -6.08 4.92 12.48
N TRP A 171 -5.40 4.12 11.67
CA TRP A 171 -6.02 3.08 10.83
C TRP A 171 -6.08 1.71 11.48
N VAL A 172 -5.29 1.49 12.53
CA VAL A 172 -5.18 0.21 13.22
C VAL A 172 -5.67 0.31 14.67
N THR A 173 -6.02 -0.83 15.24
CA THR A 173 -6.35 -0.93 16.67
C THR A 173 -5.09 -0.74 17.53
N GLU A 174 -5.29 -0.53 18.82
CA GLU A 174 -4.19 -0.47 19.78
C GLU A 174 -3.25 -1.68 19.62
N GLY A 175 -1.95 -1.42 19.61
CA GLY A 175 -0.93 -2.42 19.33
C GLY A 175 -0.79 -2.85 17.86
N GLY A 176 -1.57 -2.27 16.93
CA GLY A 176 -1.47 -2.55 15.50
C GLY A 176 -1.92 -3.95 15.09
N LEU A 177 -2.84 -4.57 15.85
CA LEU A 177 -3.24 -5.97 15.67
C LEU A 177 -4.20 -6.20 14.49
N CYS A 178 -5.04 -5.22 14.15
CA CYS A 178 -5.99 -5.30 13.03
C CYS A 178 -6.37 -3.91 12.51
N LEU A 179 -7.03 -3.85 11.35
CA LEU A 179 -7.65 -2.62 10.87
C LEU A 179 -8.78 -2.19 11.81
N LYS A 180 -8.88 -0.86 12.05
CA LYS A 180 -9.87 -0.28 12.97
C LYS A 180 -11.31 -0.48 12.47
N ASN A 181 -11.51 -0.37 11.15
CA ASN A 181 -12.83 -0.51 10.53
C ASN A 181 -13.12 -1.94 10.03
N ASN A 182 -12.17 -2.87 10.19
CA ASN A 182 -12.39 -4.28 9.88
C ASN A 182 -11.42 -5.18 10.66
N HIS A 183 -11.88 -5.74 11.75
CA HIS A 183 -11.07 -6.60 12.62
C HIS A 183 -10.76 -7.99 12.01
N SER A 184 -11.36 -8.34 10.87
CA SER A 184 -11.01 -9.57 10.13
C SER A 184 -9.70 -9.42 9.36
N ILE A 185 -9.22 -8.18 9.10
CA ILE A 185 -7.88 -7.92 8.57
C ILE A 185 -6.93 -7.80 9.76
N LYS A 186 -6.13 -8.82 10.00
CA LYS A 186 -5.21 -8.94 11.13
C LYS A 186 -3.76 -8.78 10.69
N PHE A 187 -2.93 -8.22 11.55
CA PHE A 187 -1.50 -8.04 11.32
C PHE A 187 -0.70 -8.87 12.31
N ILE A 188 0.25 -9.65 11.80
CA ILE A 188 1.18 -10.41 12.63
C ILE A 188 2.62 -10.07 12.27
N LYS A 189 3.50 -10.08 13.27
CA LYS A 189 4.96 -10.00 13.06
C LYS A 189 5.50 -11.42 12.88
N GLN A 190 6.41 -11.58 11.94
CA GLN A 190 7.27 -12.77 11.81
C GLN A 190 8.68 -12.44 12.28
#